data_b419190e3e999011bd32e2a9fc4319e9
#
_entry.id   b419190e3e999011bd32e2a9fc4319e9
#
_cell.length_a   1.000
_cell.length_b   1.000
_cell.length_c   1.000
_cell.angle_alpha   90.00
_cell.angle_beta   90.00
_cell.angle_gamma   90.00
#
_symmetry.space_group_name_H-M   'P 1'
#
loop_
_entity.id
_entity.type
_entity.pdbx_description
1 polymer ?
#
loop_
_entity_poly.entity_id
_entity_poly.type
_entity_poly.pdbx_seq_one_letter_code
_entity_poly.pdbx_strand_id
1 'polypeptide(L)'
;TFGSRLAVQHSALNNTERLLQWRMIQQGNADIVVGTRSAVFAPLQNLGLIIMDEEQEHTYQSESAPRYDAHDVAKKRAVMENALLLFASATPLTETYHAAESGKLQLVQLTHRYGGRPLPSVNFIDMRAELAAGNPREVSVRLARELRENIDNGEQSILLLNRRGYRTIG
;
A
#
# COMPACT_ATOMS: atom_id res chain seq x y z
N THR A 1 9.08 14.36 15.03
CA THR A 1 7.94 14.60 15.90
C THR A 1 7.88 13.57 17.05
N PHE A 2 8.23 12.31 16.83
CA PHE A 2 8.20 11.27 17.87
C PHE A 2 9.55 11.04 18.56
N GLY A 3 10.63 11.71 18.10
CA GLY A 3 11.93 11.72 18.72
C GLY A 3 12.58 10.33 18.87
N SER A 4 13.26 10.13 20.00
CA SER A 4 14.00 8.90 20.31
C SER A 4 13.12 7.70 20.71
N ARG A 5 11.80 7.87 20.81
CA ARG A 5 10.85 6.81 21.20
C ARG A 5 10.23 6.08 19.98
N LEU A 6 10.78 6.30 18.79
CA LEU A 6 10.40 5.63 17.55
C LEU A 6 11.41 4.53 17.23
N ALA A 7 10.94 3.30 17.08
CA ALA A 7 11.70 2.19 16.53
C ALA A 7 11.27 1.89 15.08
N VAL A 8 12.24 1.49 14.25
CA VAL A 8 12.00 1.19 12.85
C VAL A 8 12.41 -0.26 12.57
N GLN A 9 11.53 -1.01 11.86
CA GLN A 9 11.78 -2.41 11.49
C GLN A 9 11.52 -2.64 10.00
N HIS A 10 12.59 -2.83 9.22
CA HIS A 10 12.50 -3.16 7.80
C HIS A 10 13.64 -4.08 7.36
N SER A 11 13.51 -4.66 6.17
CA SER A 11 14.45 -5.65 5.63
C SER A 11 15.85 -5.12 5.32
N ALA A 12 16.01 -3.81 5.12
CA ALA A 12 17.31 -3.20 4.83
C ALA A 12 18.19 -3.03 6.08
N LEU A 13 17.65 -3.20 7.29
CA LEU A 13 18.45 -3.21 8.51
C LEU A 13 19.31 -4.47 8.58
N ASN A 14 20.57 -4.34 8.94
CA ASN A 14 21.41 -5.48 9.26
C ASN A 14 21.00 -6.16 10.58
N ASN A 15 21.55 -7.33 10.85
CA ASN A 15 21.16 -8.12 12.03
C ASN A 15 21.43 -7.41 13.36
N THR A 16 22.50 -6.63 13.44
CA THR A 16 22.87 -5.86 14.65
C THR A 16 21.87 -4.74 14.88
N GLU A 17 21.53 -3.98 13.84
CA GLU A 17 20.53 -2.92 13.89
C GLU A 17 19.16 -3.45 14.28
N ARG A 18 18.74 -4.57 13.68
CA ARG A 18 17.48 -5.25 14.04
C ARG A 18 17.45 -5.63 15.52
N LEU A 19 18.54 -6.19 16.02
CA LEU A 19 18.63 -6.58 17.43
C LEU A 19 18.58 -5.37 18.36
N LEU A 20 19.21 -4.27 18.00
CA LEU A 20 19.16 -3.03 18.77
C LEU A 20 17.75 -2.45 18.81
N GLN A 21 17.06 -2.36 17.66
CA GLN A 21 15.67 -1.91 17.59
C GLN A 21 14.75 -2.83 18.41
N TRP A 22 14.91 -4.15 18.29
CA TRP A 22 14.12 -5.11 19.06
C TRP A 22 14.30 -4.94 20.57
N ARG A 23 15.55 -4.81 21.05
CA ARG A 23 15.85 -4.58 22.46
C ARG A 23 15.26 -3.26 22.96
N MET A 24 15.39 -2.20 22.17
CA MET A 24 14.80 -0.89 22.47
C MET A 24 13.28 -1.00 22.72
N ILE A 25 12.58 -1.73 21.84
CA ILE A 25 11.14 -1.97 21.98
C ILE A 25 10.85 -2.81 23.23
N GLN A 26 11.55 -3.91 23.39
CA GLN A 26 11.35 -4.85 24.51
C GLN A 26 11.59 -4.21 25.88
N GLN A 27 12.53 -3.28 25.97
CA GLN A 27 12.86 -2.54 27.20
C GLN A 27 11.89 -1.37 27.48
N GLY A 28 10.91 -1.11 26.62
CA GLY A 28 9.98 0.01 26.78
C GLY A 28 10.57 1.37 26.43
N ASN A 29 11.71 1.40 25.73
CA ASN A 29 12.35 2.63 25.26
C ASN A 29 11.75 3.17 23.95
N ALA A 30 10.82 2.43 23.34
CA ALA A 30 10.05 2.85 22.17
C ALA A 30 8.56 2.69 22.44
N ASP A 31 7.78 3.72 22.10
CA ASP A 31 6.32 3.70 22.16
C ASP A 31 5.70 3.44 20.79
N ILE A 32 6.45 3.72 19.74
CA ILE A 32 5.98 3.61 18.35
C ILE A 32 6.93 2.72 17.58
N VAL A 33 6.38 1.78 16.85
CA VAL A 33 7.12 0.97 15.90
C VAL A 33 6.56 1.21 14.51
N VAL A 34 7.41 1.59 13.58
CA VAL A 34 7.10 1.67 12.16
C VAL A 34 7.90 0.59 11.43
N GLY A 35 7.25 -0.17 10.59
CA GLY A 35 7.95 -1.22 9.87
C GLY A 35 7.10 -1.90 8.80
N THR A 36 7.70 -2.87 8.16
CA THR A 36 7.03 -3.73 7.19
C THR A 36 6.22 -4.83 7.89
N ARG A 37 5.67 -5.75 7.15
CA ARG A 37 4.86 -6.89 7.64
C ARG A 37 5.33 -7.49 8.98
N SER A 38 6.64 -7.70 9.15
CA SER A 38 7.18 -8.33 10.36
C SER A 38 7.08 -7.47 11.64
N ALA A 39 6.82 -6.17 11.50
CA ALA A 39 6.62 -5.28 12.64
C ALA A 39 5.39 -5.67 13.49
N VAL A 40 4.47 -6.44 12.92
CA VAL A 40 3.32 -7.00 13.65
C VAL A 40 3.73 -7.85 14.87
N PHE A 41 4.97 -8.36 14.90
CA PHE A 41 5.52 -9.15 16.01
C PHE A 41 6.34 -8.31 17.02
N ALA A 42 6.47 -7.00 16.80
CA ALA A 42 7.27 -6.16 17.69
C ALA A 42 6.82 -6.26 19.15
N PRO A 43 7.74 -6.46 20.12
CA PRO A 43 7.40 -6.72 21.51
C PRO A 43 7.10 -5.42 22.27
N LEU A 44 6.15 -4.63 21.79
CA LEU A 44 5.66 -3.44 22.48
C LEU A 44 5.00 -3.85 23.80
N GLN A 45 5.38 -3.14 24.86
CA GLN A 45 4.66 -3.20 26.12
C GLN A 45 3.42 -2.27 26.01
N ASN A 46 2.28 -2.71 26.49
CA ASN A 46 1.04 -1.92 26.48
C ASN A 46 0.60 -1.47 25.08
N LEU A 47 0.51 -2.40 24.14
CA LEU A 47 0.05 -2.12 22.78
C LEU A 47 -1.39 -1.58 22.82
N GLY A 48 -1.58 -0.35 22.37
CA GLY A 48 -2.90 0.31 22.33
C GLY A 48 -3.48 0.45 20.92
N LEU A 49 -2.63 0.42 19.89
CA LEU A 49 -3.06 0.65 18.51
C LEU A 49 -2.16 -0.11 17.52
N ILE A 50 -2.79 -0.76 16.56
CA ILE A 50 -2.15 -1.33 15.37
C ILE A 50 -2.76 -0.63 14.15
N ILE A 51 -1.93 -0.08 13.28
CA ILE A 51 -2.34 0.50 12.00
C ILE A 51 -1.74 -0.34 10.88
N MET A 52 -2.58 -0.82 9.97
CA MET A 52 -2.15 -1.45 8.73
C MET A 52 -2.55 -0.53 7.57
N ASP A 53 -1.56 0.15 7.02
CA ASP A 53 -1.73 1.06 5.88
C ASP A 53 -1.64 0.27 4.57
N GLU A 54 -2.38 0.69 3.54
CA GLU A 54 -2.53 -0.04 2.27
C GLU A 54 -2.84 -1.54 2.53
N GLU A 55 -3.86 -1.80 3.34
CA GLU A 55 -4.16 -3.15 3.86
C GLU A 55 -4.40 -4.20 2.76
N GLN A 56 -4.72 -3.77 1.54
CA GLN A 56 -4.93 -4.66 0.39
C GLN A 56 -3.61 -5.20 -0.21
N GLU A 57 -2.45 -4.73 0.25
CA GLU A 57 -1.17 -5.14 -0.31
C GLU A 57 -0.86 -6.61 -0.02
N HIS A 58 -0.55 -7.39 -1.07
CA HIS A 58 -0.20 -8.81 -0.96
C HIS A 58 1.05 -9.06 -0.10
N THR A 59 1.88 -8.05 0.09
CA THR A 59 3.09 -8.15 0.90
C THR A 59 2.82 -8.43 2.37
N TYR A 60 1.58 -8.29 2.85
CA TYR A 60 1.17 -8.71 4.19
C TYR A 60 1.11 -10.22 4.37
N GLN A 61 1.07 -10.98 3.28
CA GLN A 61 1.18 -12.44 3.31
C GLN A 61 2.65 -12.89 3.18
N SER A 62 3.10 -13.77 4.08
CA SER A 62 4.44 -14.34 4.02
C SER A 62 4.49 -15.54 3.09
N GLU A 63 5.24 -15.44 2.00
CA GLU A 63 5.46 -16.55 1.08
C GLU A 63 6.51 -17.55 1.59
N SER A 64 7.45 -17.08 2.42
CA SER A 64 8.49 -17.90 3.03
C SER A 64 8.08 -18.43 4.40
N ALA A 65 8.70 -19.55 4.82
CA ALA A 65 8.47 -20.12 6.16
C ALA A 65 9.09 -19.23 7.25
N PRO A 66 8.38 -19.02 8.38
CA PRO A 66 7.01 -19.44 8.63
C PRO A 66 6.00 -18.62 7.81
N ARG A 67 5.05 -19.31 7.17
CA ARG A 67 3.98 -18.61 6.43
C ARG A 67 2.95 -18.08 7.40
N TYR A 68 2.61 -16.82 7.25
CA TYR A 68 1.58 -16.16 8.04
C TYR A 68 0.96 -15.00 7.25
N ASP A 69 -0.24 -14.61 7.63
CA ASP A 69 -0.89 -13.38 7.20
C ASP A 69 -0.83 -12.38 8.34
N ALA A 70 -0.29 -11.18 8.08
CA ALA A 70 -0.15 -10.14 9.10
C ALA A 70 -1.51 -9.60 9.58
N HIS A 71 -2.56 -9.67 8.75
CA HIS A 71 -3.92 -9.29 9.17
C HIS A 71 -4.42 -10.21 10.29
N ASP A 72 -4.21 -11.52 10.16
CA ASP A 72 -4.68 -12.47 11.17
C ASP A 72 -3.88 -12.34 12.45
N VAL A 73 -2.57 -12.11 12.34
CA VAL A 73 -1.72 -11.82 13.51
C VAL A 73 -2.15 -10.53 14.20
N ALA A 74 -2.38 -9.45 13.43
CA ALA A 74 -2.83 -8.16 13.97
C ALA A 74 -4.18 -8.27 14.66
N LYS A 75 -5.16 -8.93 14.04
CA LYS A 75 -6.48 -9.21 14.65
C LYS A 75 -6.34 -9.96 15.97
N LYS A 76 -5.52 -11.02 15.98
CA LYS A 76 -5.30 -11.82 17.18
C LYS A 76 -4.62 -11.02 18.29
N ARG A 77 -3.58 -10.25 17.95
CA ARG A 77 -2.89 -9.37 18.91
C ARG A 77 -3.82 -8.29 19.47
N ALA A 78 -4.58 -7.63 18.61
CA ALA A 78 -5.52 -6.60 19.04
C ALA A 78 -6.50 -7.12 20.10
N VAL A 79 -7.03 -8.33 19.90
CA VAL A 79 -7.91 -8.98 20.88
C VAL A 79 -7.17 -9.34 22.17
N MET A 80 -5.97 -9.93 22.06
CA MET A 80 -5.20 -10.39 23.25
C MET A 80 -4.72 -9.23 24.13
N GLU A 81 -4.36 -8.11 23.51
CA GLU A 81 -3.78 -6.95 24.16
C GLU A 81 -4.80 -5.82 24.39
N ASN A 82 -6.08 -6.05 24.03
CA ASN A 82 -7.15 -5.05 24.10
C ASN A 82 -6.81 -3.75 23.36
N ALA A 83 -6.16 -3.88 22.20
CA ALA A 83 -5.70 -2.78 21.38
C ALA A 83 -6.70 -2.49 20.25
N LEU A 84 -6.73 -1.24 19.78
CA LEU A 84 -7.47 -0.87 18.57
C LEU A 84 -6.72 -1.37 17.33
N LEU A 85 -7.45 -1.94 16.37
CA LEU A 85 -6.92 -2.29 15.05
C LEU A 85 -7.56 -1.39 13.99
N LEU A 86 -6.72 -0.72 13.21
CA LEU A 86 -7.12 0.15 12.11
C LEU A 86 -6.57 -0.40 10.79
N PHE A 87 -7.45 -0.69 9.85
CA PHE A 87 -7.12 -0.94 8.46
C PHE A 87 -7.32 0.36 7.66
N ALA A 88 -6.31 0.78 6.90
CA ALA A 88 -6.38 1.96 6.05
C ALA A 88 -6.14 1.55 4.59
N SER A 89 -6.99 2.01 3.69
CA SER A 89 -6.87 1.74 2.25
C SER A 89 -7.76 2.68 1.43
N ALA A 90 -7.33 3.00 0.22
CA ALA A 90 -8.18 3.59 -0.80
C ALA A 90 -9.01 2.53 -1.53
N THR A 91 -8.55 1.27 -1.54
CA THR A 91 -9.14 0.12 -2.23
C THR A 91 -9.12 -1.10 -1.31
N PRO A 92 -9.95 -1.14 -0.23
CA PRO A 92 -9.89 -2.18 0.78
C PRO A 92 -10.14 -3.57 0.19
N LEU A 93 -9.62 -4.61 0.87
CA LEU A 93 -9.94 -5.98 0.56
C LEU A 93 -11.45 -6.21 0.64
N THR A 94 -11.98 -7.07 -0.23
CA THR A 94 -13.41 -7.39 -0.27
C THR A 94 -13.91 -7.92 1.08
N GLU A 95 -13.11 -8.72 1.75
CA GLU A 95 -13.41 -9.30 3.06
C GLU A 95 -13.49 -8.24 4.16
N THR A 96 -12.56 -7.27 4.15
CA THR A 96 -12.52 -6.17 5.10
C THR A 96 -13.70 -5.22 4.88
N TYR A 97 -13.98 -4.88 3.62
CA TYR A 97 -15.10 -4.03 3.26
C TYR A 97 -16.45 -4.69 3.62
N HIS A 98 -16.63 -5.98 3.30
CA HIS A 98 -17.83 -6.73 3.68
C HIS A 98 -18.00 -6.83 5.22
N ALA A 99 -16.90 -6.99 5.96
CA ALA A 99 -16.95 -6.97 7.42
C ALA A 99 -17.43 -5.61 7.97
N ALA A 100 -17.05 -4.53 7.32
CA ALA A 100 -17.53 -3.18 7.66
C ALA A 100 -19.02 -2.99 7.30
N GLU A 101 -19.44 -3.40 6.11
CA GLU A 101 -20.87 -3.35 5.70
C GLU A 101 -21.77 -4.20 6.61
N SER A 102 -21.27 -5.35 7.06
CA SER A 102 -22.02 -6.25 7.99
C SER A 102 -21.96 -5.81 9.45
N GLY A 103 -21.34 -4.66 9.76
CA GLY A 103 -21.26 -4.10 11.12
C GLY A 103 -20.27 -4.80 12.06
N LYS A 104 -19.41 -5.69 11.53
CA LYS A 104 -18.32 -6.32 12.29
C LYS A 104 -17.14 -5.40 12.52
N LEU A 105 -16.95 -4.43 11.63
CA LEU A 105 -15.97 -3.37 11.72
C LEU A 105 -16.68 -2.01 11.60
N GLN A 106 -16.12 -0.99 12.25
CA GLN A 106 -16.58 0.37 12.05
C GLN A 106 -15.97 0.93 10.76
N LEU A 107 -16.81 1.41 9.83
CA LEU A 107 -16.36 2.07 8.62
C LEU A 107 -16.20 3.57 8.85
N VAL A 108 -15.04 4.10 8.53
CA VAL A 108 -14.76 5.53 8.48
C VAL A 108 -14.34 5.90 7.06
N GLN A 109 -15.09 6.80 6.42
CA GLN A 109 -14.82 7.23 5.05
C GLN A 109 -14.25 8.65 5.02
N LEU A 110 -13.09 8.79 4.37
CA LEU A 110 -12.52 10.09 4.04
C LEU A 110 -13.00 10.51 2.65
N THR A 111 -14.06 11.32 2.60
CA THR A 111 -14.75 11.68 1.35
C THR A 111 -14.12 12.85 0.61
N HIS A 112 -13.22 13.58 1.25
CA HIS A 112 -12.58 14.76 0.67
C HIS A 112 -11.09 14.55 0.48
N ARG A 113 -10.57 14.93 -0.68
CA ARG A 113 -9.13 14.95 -0.93
C ARG A 113 -8.46 16.07 -0.15
N TYR A 114 -7.27 15.77 0.36
CA TYR A 114 -6.42 16.81 0.94
C TYR A 114 -6.15 17.92 -0.10
N GLY A 115 -6.39 19.18 0.30
CA GLY A 115 -6.21 20.35 -0.56
C GLY A 115 -7.31 20.59 -1.60
N GLY A 116 -8.43 19.84 -1.57
CA GLY A 116 -9.60 20.09 -2.42
C GLY A 116 -9.37 19.94 -3.93
N ARG A 117 -8.28 19.30 -4.36
CA ARG A 117 -7.96 19.17 -5.80
C ARG A 117 -8.97 18.28 -6.51
N PRO A 118 -9.45 18.66 -7.71
CA PRO A 118 -10.35 17.84 -8.51
C PRO A 118 -9.66 16.54 -8.96
N LEU A 119 -10.46 15.55 -9.29
CA LEU A 119 -9.97 14.34 -9.94
C LEU A 119 -9.44 14.69 -11.35
N PRO A 120 -8.40 13.99 -11.83
CA PRO A 120 -7.96 14.13 -13.21
C PRO A 120 -9.06 13.68 -14.18
N SER A 121 -9.07 14.26 -15.37
CA SER A 121 -9.95 13.79 -16.43
C SER A 121 -9.46 12.42 -16.93
N VAL A 122 -10.41 11.48 -17.13
CA VAL A 122 -10.11 10.14 -17.65
C VAL A 122 -10.64 10.03 -19.06
N ASN A 123 -9.78 9.60 -19.98
CA ASN A 123 -10.14 9.38 -21.39
C ASN A 123 -9.91 7.90 -21.75
N PHE A 124 -10.95 7.23 -22.20
CA PHE A 124 -10.87 5.86 -22.71
C PHE A 124 -10.64 5.88 -24.23
N ILE A 125 -9.73 5.03 -24.69
CA ILE A 125 -9.41 4.90 -26.12
C ILE A 125 -9.55 3.42 -26.50
N ASP A 126 -10.40 3.13 -27.50
CA ASP A 126 -10.49 1.78 -28.05
C ASP A 126 -9.35 1.55 -29.06
N MET A 127 -8.37 0.77 -28.65
CA MET A 127 -7.20 0.44 -29.47
C MET A 127 -7.56 -0.41 -30.71
N ARG A 128 -8.71 -1.10 -30.72
CA ARG A 128 -9.19 -1.81 -31.90
C ARG A 128 -9.65 -0.83 -32.97
N ALA A 129 -10.31 0.26 -32.57
CA ALA A 129 -10.67 1.34 -33.46
C ALA A 129 -9.44 2.06 -34.01
N GLU A 130 -8.42 2.29 -33.20
CA GLU A 130 -7.11 2.84 -33.61
C GLU A 130 -6.45 1.93 -34.67
N LEU A 131 -6.45 0.62 -34.47
CA LEU A 131 -5.91 -0.35 -35.43
C LEU A 131 -6.68 -0.32 -36.77
N ALA A 132 -8.00 -0.30 -36.70
CA ALA A 132 -8.86 -0.20 -37.90
C ALA A 132 -8.65 1.13 -38.66
N ALA A 133 -8.30 2.20 -37.94
CA ALA A 133 -7.95 3.50 -38.52
C ALA A 133 -6.49 3.58 -39.02
N GLY A 134 -5.74 2.47 -39.01
CA GLY A 134 -4.38 2.40 -39.54
C GLY A 134 -3.26 2.70 -38.52
N ASN A 135 -3.54 2.70 -37.25
CA ASN A 135 -2.53 2.79 -36.21
C ASN A 135 -2.18 1.41 -35.60
N PRO A 136 -1.14 0.71 -36.10
CA PRO A 136 -0.74 -0.60 -35.60
C PRO A 136 0.10 -0.51 -34.32
N ARG A 137 0.30 0.69 -33.77
CA ARG A 137 1.17 0.94 -32.61
C ARG A 137 0.46 0.60 -31.33
N GLU A 138 1.22 0.28 -30.30
CA GLU A 138 0.72 0.02 -28.94
C GLU A 138 0.28 1.30 -28.21
N VAL A 139 0.65 2.46 -28.75
CA VAL A 139 0.31 3.79 -28.23
C VAL A 139 -0.70 4.43 -29.18
N SER A 140 -1.83 4.90 -28.64
CA SER A 140 -2.83 5.61 -29.43
C SER A 140 -2.28 6.93 -29.98
N VAL A 141 -2.85 7.38 -31.09
CA VAL A 141 -2.49 8.70 -31.68
C VAL A 141 -2.67 9.82 -30.67
N ARG A 142 -3.77 9.77 -29.90
CA ARG A 142 -4.04 10.77 -28.87
C ARG A 142 -2.98 10.76 -27.77
N LEU A 143 -2.67 9.57 -27.20
CA LEU A 143 -1.65 9.48 -26.16
C LEU A 143 -0.28 9.96 -26.65
N ALA A 144 0.09 9.63 -27.88
CA ALA A 144 1.36 10.09 -28.47
C ALA A 144 1.43 11.62 -28.59
N ARG A 145 0.28 12.27 -28.90
CA ARG A 145 0.19 13.73 -28.92
C ARG A 145 0.34 14.32 -27.53
N GLU A 146 -0.46 13.87 -26.57
CA GLU A 146 -0.42 14.36 -25.19
C GLU A 146 0.98 14.20 -24.56
N LEU A 147 1.68 13.10 -24.87
CA LEU A 147 3.05 12.88 -24.40
C LEU A 147 4.03 13.91 -24.98
N ARG A 148 3.88 14.24 -26.28
CA ARG A 148 4.73 15.27 -26.90
C ARG A 148 4.47 16.67 -26.29
N GLU A 149 3.20 17.02 -26.13
CA GLU A 149 2.79 18.28 -25.54
C GLU A 149 3.36 18.42 -24.10
N ASN A 150 3.30 17.36 -23.28
CA ASN A 150 3.88 17.35 -21.95
C ASN A 150 5.42 17.53 -22.00
N ILE A 151 6.11 16.86 -22.92
CA ILE A 151 7.56 17.01 -23.09
C ILE A 151 7.90 18.46 -23.50
N ASP A 152 7.18 19.01 -24.47
CA ASP A 152 7.41 20.37 -24.97
C ASP A 152 7.15 21.43 -23.88
N ASN A 153 6.20 21.17 -22.97
CA ASN A 153 5.90 22.02 -21.82
C ASN A 153 6.84 21.77 -20.63
N GLY A 154 7.76 20.81 -20.68
CA GLY A 154 8.63 20.44 -19.56
C GLY A 154 7.90 19.70 -18.45
N GLU A 155 6.73 19.12 -18.73
CA GLU A 155 5.92 18.36 -17.80
C GLU A 155 6.32 16.89 -17.76
N GLN A 156 5.91 16.19 -16.71
CA GLN A 156 6.21 14.77 -16.50
C GLN A 156 5.02 13.89 -16.86
N SER A 157 5.31 12.70 -17.41
CA SER A 157 4.30 11.70 -17.74
C SER A 157 4.65 10.37 -17.09
N ILE A 158 3.65 9.68 -16.54
CA ILE A 158 3.79 8.33 -16.00
C ILE A 158 3.03 7.38 -16.91
N LEU A 159 3.73 6.39 -17.45
CA LEU A 159 3.15 5.33 -18.27
C LEU A 159 3.12 4.02 -17.48
N LEU A 160 1.92 3.48 -17.27
CA LEU A 160 1.74 2.16 -16.66
C LEU A 160 1.47 1.13 -17.76
N LEU A 161 2.42 0.21 -17.97
CA LEU A 161 2.30 -0.88 -18.92
C LEU A 161 2.07 -2.19 -18.15
N ASN A 162 0.86 -2.72 -18.21
CA ASN A 162 0.54 -4.01 -17.61
C ASN A 162 0.72 -5.16 -18.62
N ARG A 163 1.91 -5.24 -19.25
CA ARG A 163 2.22 -6.27 -20.22
C ARG A 163 3.66 -6.75 -20.10
N ARG A 164 3.84 -8.07 -19.99
CA ARG A 164 5.16 -8.69 -20.07
C ARG A 164 5.49 -8.96 -21.55
N GLY A 165 6.65 -8.46 -22.00
CA GLY A 165 7.19 -8.70 -23.34
C GLY A 165 6.97 -7.54 -24.34
N TYR A 166 7.92 -7.41 -25.26
CA TYR A 166 8.00 -6.31 -26.24
C TYR A 166 7.08 -6.53 -27.47
N ARG A 167 6.66 -7.79 -27.73
CA ARG A 167 5.74 -8.15 -28.83
C ARG A 167 4.81 -9.28 -28.42
N THR A 168 3.57 -9.25 -28.87
CA THR A 168 2.76 -10.45 -29.04
C THR A 168 3.33 -11.21 -30.22
N ILE A 169 3.74 -12.45 -29.98
CA ILE A 169 3.92 -13.41 -31.07
C ILE A 169 2.51 -13.67 -31.58
N GLY A 170 2.25 -13.22 -32.82
CA GLY A 170 1.06 -13.59 -33.55
C GLY A 170 1.18 -15.00 -34.06
#